data_eb839b17052119bb1bf328d9e686df82
#
_entry.id   eb839b17052119bb1bf328d9e686df82
#
_cell.length_a   1.000
_cell.length_b   1.000
_cell.length_c   1.000
_cell.angle_alpha   90.00
_cell.angle_beta   90.00
_cell.angle_gamma   90.00
#
_symmetry.space_group_name_H-M   'P 1'
#
loop_
_entity.id
_entity.type
_entity.pdbx_description
1 polymer ?
#
loop_
_entity_poly.entity_id
_entity_poly.type
_entity_poly.pdbx_seq_one_letter_code
_entity_poly.pdbx_strand_id
1 'polypeptide(L)'
;MASAQTLLRYWHTLRHLKPAQFIGRVRFRLARPRVDVRPAPPLRERDGAWYEAARRRASLEAPGTFRFLNVSHALSDVGWDGDQVAKLWRYNQHYFEDLHGLGAEARTAWHHDLVARWIRDNPPARGTGWEPYPSSLRIVNWIKWAWQGQALSSEAVHSLAVQARWLTQRLEWHLLGNHLFVNAKALVFAGLFFEGPEADAWFEKGLHILRREVPEQILKDGGQFERSPMYHALALEDLLDLWNASRACAKALRPADAEWFRSQHDRIESMRRWLSAMTHPDGEIALFNDAAIGIAPSPAALEDYAGRLGFAPLAPEADGFTHLEASGFIRVQQGPMVAMLDVGPIGPDYLPGHAHADTLSFELSLHGRRVLVNSGTSVYGIG
;
A
#
# COMPACT_ATOMS: atom_id res chain seq x y z
N MET A 1 -26.75 -8.13 29.30
CA MET A 1 -25.57 -7.69 30.07
C MET A 1 -24.36 -8.40 29.51
N ALA A 2 -23.26 -7.68 29.19
CA ALA A 2 -22.02 -8.32 28.72
C ALA A 2 -21.49 -9.22 29.86
N SER A 3 -21.03 -10.43 29.52
CA SER A 3 -20.42 -11.33 30.51
C SER A 3 -19.11 -10.74 31.06
N ALA A 4 -18.69 -11.11 32.25
CA ALA A 4 -17.40 -10.68 32.83
C ALA A 4 -16.23 -10.99 31.89
N GLN A 5 -16.31 -12.10 31.16
CA GLN A 5 -15.35 -12.49 30.12
C GLN A 5 -15.32 -11.50 28.94
N THR A 6 -16.47 -10.99 28.51
CA THR A 6 -16.57 -9.98 27.46
C THR A 6 -15.95 -8.65 27.90
N LEU A 7 -16.21 -8.21 29.13
CA LEU A 7 -15.60 -7.00 29.69
C LEU A 7 -14.08 -7.14 29.82
N LEU A 8 -13.59 -8.30 30.24
CA LEU A 8 -12.16 -8.56 30.35
C LEU A 8 -11.46 -8.54 28.97
N ARG A 9 -12.09 -9.12 27.94
CA ARG A 9 -11.60 -9.05 26.56
C ARG A 9 -11.53 -7.60 26.07
N TYR A 10 -12.57 -6.80 26.29
CA TYR A 10 -12.55 -5.37 25.94
C TYR A 10 -11.42 -4.64 26.67
N TRP A 11 -11.23 -4.88 27.96
CA TRP A 11 -10.15 -4.27 28.72
C TRP A 11 -8.78 -4.63 28.14
N HIS A 12 -8.53 -5.92 27.89
CA HIS A 12 -7.26 -6.38 27.30
C HIS A 12 -7.00 -5.84 25.90
N THR A 13 -8.02 -5.62 25.10
CA THR A 13 -7.87 -5.00 23.76
C THR A 13 -7.67 -3.49 23.87
N LEU A 14 -8.52 -2.80 24.63
CA LEU A 14 -8.54 -1.35 24.65
C LEU A 14 -7.32 -0.72 25.33
N ARG A 15 -6.72 -1.39 26.31
CA ARG A 15 -5.55 -0.86 27.04
C ARG A 15 -4.31 -0.66 26.16
N HIS A 16 -4.22 -1.36 25.03
CA HIS A 16 -3.12 -1.26 24.09
C HIS A 16 -3.31 -0.18 23.02
N LEU A 17 -4.54 0.30 22.84
CA LEU A 17 -4.82 1.30 21.81
C LEU A 17 -4.19 2.66 22.16
N LYS A 18 -3.65 3.34 21.15
CA LYS A 18 -3.15 4.70 21.28
C LYS A 18 -4.32 5.70 21.47
N PRO A 19 -4.13 6.80 22.21
CA PRO A 19 -5.15 7.85 22.33
C PRO A 19 -5.67 8.36 20.97
N ALA A 20 -4.80 8.46 19.98
CA ALA A 20 -5.16 8.86 18.62
C ALA A 20 -6.23 7.96 17.99
N GLN A 21 -6.21 6.64 18.28
CA GLN A 21 -7.21 5.70 17.76
C GLN A 21 -8.59 5.92 18.37
N PHE A 22 -8.67 6.24 19.66
CA PHE A 22 -9.95 6.58 20.32
C PHE A 22 -10.52 7.89 19.79
N ILE A 23 -9.72 8.95 19.78
CA ILE A 23 -10.12 10.27 19.29
C ILE A 23 -10.47 10.17 17.79
N GLY A 24 -9.65 9.48 17.02
CA GLY A 24 -9.88 9.22 15.60
C GLY A 24 -11.20 8.52 15.35
N ARG A 25 -11.54 7.48 16.13
CA ARG A 25 -12.79 6.73 15.99
C ARG A 25 -14.02 7.58 16.29
N VAL A 26 -13.96 8.37 17.35
CA VAL A 26 -15.05 9.30 17.70
C VAL A 26 -15.23 10.33 16.59
N ARG A 27 -14.15 10.98 16.17
CA ARG A 27 -14.17 11.97 15.07
C ARG A 27 -14.69 11.36 13.78
N PHE A 28 -14.21 10.18 13.39
CA PHE A 28 -14.59 9.50 12.15
C PHE A 28 -16.09 9.17 12.12
N ARG A 29 -16.69 8.79 13.27
CA ARG A 29 -18.11 8.48 13.38
C ARG A 29 -19.01 9.70 13.48
N LEU A 30 -18.57 10.74 14.18
CA LEU A 30 -19.40 11.93 14.44
C LEU A 30 -19.27 12.99 13.35
N ALA A 31 -18.10 13.11 12.72
CA ALA A 31 -17.91 14.09 11.65
C ALA A 31 -18.84 13.81 10.46
N ARG A 32 -19.45 14.86 9.96
CA ARG A 32 -20.28 14.86 8.75
C ARG A 32 -19.66 15.85 7.73
N PRO A 33 -18.50 15.49 7.16
CA PRO A 33 -17.84 16.39 6.21
C PRO A 33 -18.74 16.62 4.99
N ARG A 34 -18.67 17.84 4.45
CA ARG A 34 -19.35 18.17 3.19
C ARG A 34 -18.43 17.88 2.03
N VAL A 35 -19.02 17.39 0.95
CA VAL A 35 -18.30 17.22 -0.31
C VAL A 35 -17.98 18.61 -0.88
N ASP A 36 -16.73 18.80 -1.28
CA ASP A 36 -16.26 20.03 -1.90
C ASP A 36 -15.99 19.76 -3.39
N VAL A 37 -16.91 20.19 -4.24
CA VAL A 37 -16.89 20.01 -5.70
C VAL A 37 -16.41 21.25 -6.45
N ARG A 38 -15.77 22.23 -5.77
CA ARG A 38 -15.16 23.38 -6.45
C ARG A 38 -14.24 22.94 -7.58
N PRO A 39 -13.98 23.78 -8.59
CA PRO A 39 -13.04 23.46 -9.66
C PRO A 39 -11.71 22.94 -9.12
N ALA A 40 -11.09 22.03 -9.85
CA ALA A 40 -9.77 21.51 -9.50
C ALA A 40 -8.73 22.65 -9.54
N PRO A 41 -7.70 22.60 -8.68
CA PRO A 41 -6.52 23.44 -8.85
C PRO A 41 -5.84 23.16 -10.20
N PRO A 42 -5.00 24.09 -10.70
CA PRO A 42 -4.18 23.85 -11.89
C PRO A 42 -3.30 22.62 -11.71
N LEU A 43 -2.96 21.95 -12.81
CA LEU A 43 -2.00 20.86 -12.81
C LEU A 43 -0.58 21.45 -12.71
N ARG A 44 0.24 20.83 -11.88
CA ARG A 44 1.67 21.18 -11.78
C ARG A 44 2.43 20.60 -12.95
N GLU A 45 3.26 21.42 -13.58
CA GLU A 45 4.24 20.97 -14.56
C GLU A 45 5.40 20.26 -13.85
N ARG A 46 5.72 19.04 -14.27
CA ARG A 46 6.86 18.30 -13.72
C ARG A 46 8.18 18.82 -14.31
N ASP A 47 9.19 18.88 -13.48
CA ASP A 47 10.53 19.31 -13.86
C ASP A 47 11.54 18.16 -13.97
N GLY A 48 11.14 16.95 -13.54
CA GLY A 48 11.91 15.72 -13.64
C GLY A 48 11.17 14.56 -14.31
N ALA A 49 11.91 13.50 -14.60
CA ALA A 49 11.34 12.28 -15.17
C ALA A 49 10.57 11.49 -14.10
N TRP A 50 9.41 10.98 -14.49
CA TRP A 50 8.73 9.90 -13.76
C TRP A 50 9.17 8.56 -14.34
N TYR A 51 9.74 7.70 -13.52
CA TYR A 51 10.10 6.34 -13.93
C TYR A 51 8.92 5.41 -13.74
N GLU A 52 8.80 4.43 -14.62
CA GLU A 52 7.74 3.43 -14.54
C GLU A 52 7.78 2.70 -13.19
N ALA A 53 6.63 2.65 -12.51
CA ALA A 53 6.48 1.97 -11.22
C ALA A 53 6.59 0.44 -11.35
N ALA A 54 6.63 -0.25 -10.22
CA ALA A 54 6.60 -1.72 -10.21
C ALA A 54 5.35 -2.24 -10.91
N ARG A 55 5.53 -3.22 -11.79
CA ARG A 55 4.42 -3.87 -12.51
C ARG A 55 3.70 -4.86 -11.60
N ARG A 56 2.37 -4.88 -11.71
CA ARG A 56 1.50 -5.82 -10.99
C ARG A 56 0.97 -6.89 -11.94
N ARG A 57 0.41 -7.97 -11.39
CA ARG A 57 -0.37 -8.92 -12.20
C ARG A 57 -1.58 -8.20 -12.77
N ALA A 58 -1.94 -8.53 -14.04
CA ALA A 58 -3.15 -8.01 -14.64
C ALA A 58 -4.39 -8.50 -13.88
N SER A 59 -5.32 -7.60 -13.62
CA SER A 59 -6.58 -7.91 -12.94
C SER A 59 -7.82 -7.71 -13.82
N LEU A 60 -7.70 -7.03 -14.97
CA LEU A 60 -8.72 -6.93 -16.00
C LEU A 60 -8.57 -8.07 -17.02
N GLU A 61 -9.52 -9.03 -17.01
CA GLU A 61 -9.55 -10.16 -17.94
C GLU A 61 -10.29 -9.83 -19.24
N ALA A 62 -11.26 -8.90 -19.16
CA ALA A 62 -12.03 -8.36 -20.29
C ALA A 62 -12.55 -6.96 -19.93
N PRO A 63 -13.12 -6.16 -20.88
CA PRO A 63 -13.74 -4.88 -20.57
C PRO A 63 -14.74 -4.98 -19.41
N GLY A 64 -14.40 -4.40 -18.25
CA GLY A 64 -15.24 -4.44 -17.06
C GLY A 64 -15.35 -5.80 -16.36
N THR A 65 -14.49 -6.77 -16.68
CA THR A 65 -14.40 -8.06 -15.96
C THR A 65 -13.11 -8.11 -15.19
N PHE A 66 -13.20 -8.28 -13.88
CA PHE A 66 -12.08 -8.26 -12.96
C PHE A 66 -11.85 -9.63 -12.33
N ARG A 67 -10.59 -9.92 -12.06
CA ARG A 67 -10.19 -11.03 -11.22
C ARG A 67 -9.43 -10.52 -10.00
N PHE A 68 -10.04 -10.64 -8.83
CA PHE A 68 -9.44 -10.33 -7.54
C PHE A 68 -9.59 -11.51 -6.60
N LEU A 69 -8.59 -11.77 -5.75
CA LEU A 69 -8.63 -12.83 -4.75
C LEU A 69 -9.00 -14.20 -5.37
N ASN A 70 -8.49 -14.47 -6.57
CA ASN A 70 -8.77 -15.66 -7.38
C ASN A 70 -10.23 -15.85 -7.84
N VAL A 71 -11.08 -14.83 -7.70
CA VAL A 71 -12.48 -14.86 -8.14
C VAL A 71 -12.71 -13.79 -9.19
N SER A 72 -13.34 -14.19 -10.33
CA SER A 72 -13.67 -13.29 -11.43
C SER A 72 -15.14 -12.89 -11.38
N HIS A 73 -15.42 -11.60 -11.58
CA HIS A 73 -16.76 -11.05 -11.75
C HIS A 73 -16.79 -9.95 -12.79
N ALA A 74 -17.88 -9.87 -13.53
CA ALA A 74 -18.14 -8.74 -14.41
C ALA A 74 -18.82 -7.59 -13.62
N LEU A 75 -18.42 -6.36 -13.90
CA LEU A 75 -19.00 -5.16 -13.30
C LEU A 75 -20.50 -5.01 -13.60
N SER A 76 -20.96 -5.54 -14.77
CA SER A 76 -22.39 -5.62 -15.12
C SER A 76 -23.20 -6.44 -14.11
N ASP A 77 -22.59 -7.46 -13.52
CA ASP A 77 -23.28 -8.44 -12.68
C ASP A 77 -23.26 -8.05 -11.21
N VAL A 78 -22.14 -7.49 -10.76
CA VAL A 78 -21.92 -7.17 -9.33
C VAL A 78 -22.03 -5.68 -9.01
N GLY A 79 -21.96 -4.79 -10.01
CA GLY A 79 -21.89 -3.35 -9.80
C GLY A 79 -20.61 -2.91 -9.07
N TRP A 80 -20.52 -1.63 -8.75
CA TRP A 80 -19.38 -1.08 -7.99
C TRP A 80 -19.44 -1.39 -6.47
N ASP A 81 -20.63 -1.67 -5.96
CA ASP A 81 -20.84 -1.76 -4.51
C ASP A 81 -21.80 -2.92 -4.12
N GLY A 82 -21.89 -3.94 -5.00
CA GLY A 82 -22.77 -5.09 -4.77
C GLY A 82 -22.38 -5.89 -3.53
N ASP A 83 -23.36 -6.19 -2.69
CA ASP A 83 -23.19 -6.91 -1.41
C ASP A 83 -23.04 -8.42 -1.59
N GLN A 84 -23.29 -8.95 -2.80
CA GLN A 84 -23.08 -10.35 -3.16
C GLN A 84 -21.60 -10.76 -3.23
N VAL A 85 -20.68 -9.78 -3.27
CA VAL A 85 -19.24 -10.04 -3.25
C VAL A 85 -18.60 -9.53 -1.97
N ALA A 86 -17.51 -10.18 -1.55
CA ALA A 86 -16.77 -9.80 -0.33
C ALA A 86 -16.31 -8.34 -0.37
N LYS A 87 -16.33 -7.66 0.79
CA LYS A 87 -15.92 -6.24 0.87
C LYS A 87 -14.51 -6.00 0.32
N LEU A 88 -13.56 -6.89 0.60
CA LEU A 88 -12.19 -6.78 0.08
C LEU A 88 -12.16 -6.89 -1.45
N TRP A 89 -12.99 -7.76 -2.04
CA TRP A 89 -13.11 -7.86 -3.49
C TRP A 89 -13.61 -6.53 -4.09
N ARG A 90 -14.67 -5.94 -3.49
CA ARG A 90 -15.17 -4.60 -3.87
C ARG A 90 -14.10 -3.52 -3.73
N TYR A 91 -13.31 -3.54 -2.68
CA TYR A 91 -12.19 -2.62 -2.49
C TYR A 91 -11.25 -2.64 -3.70
N ASN A 92 -10.84 -3.83 -4.14
CA ASN A 92 -9.93 -3.98 -5.26
C ASN A 92 -10.46 -3.37 -6.57
N GLN A 93 -11.78 -3.41 -6.84
CA GLN A 93 -12.38 -2.71 -7.98
C GLN A 93 -12.08 -1.22 -8.00
N HIS A 94 -11.95 -0.60 -6.82
CA HIS A 94 -11.77 0.84 -6.67
C HIS A 94 -10.31 1.27 -6.60
N TYR A 95 -9.34 0.35 -6.56
CA TYR A 95 -7.91 0.68 -6.50
C TYR A 95 -7.34 1.11 -7.84
N PHE A 96 -7.86 0.60 -8.93
CA PHE A 96 -7.33 0.84 -10.29
C PHE A 96 -5.88 0.39 -10.48
N GLU A 97 -5.48 -0.69 -9.84
CA GLU A 97 -4.11 -1.23 -9.95
C GLU A 97 -3.79 -1.78 -11.33
N ASP A 98 -4.79 -2.22 -12.11
CA ASP A 98 -4.59 -2.72 -13.48
C ASP A 98 -4.03 -1.65 -14.43
N LEU A 99 -4.13 -0.37 -14.10
CA LEU A 99 -3.46 0.72 -14.83
C LEU A 99 -1.95 0.51 -14.91
N HIS A 100 -1.38 -0.23 -13.96
CA HIS A 100 0.02 -0.59 -13.82
C HIS A 100 0.26 -2.10 -13.94
N GLY A 101 -0.72 -2.83 -14.47
CA GLY A 101 -0.64 -4.28 -14.67
C GLY A 101 0.25 -4.67 -15.84
N LEU A 102 0.76 -5.88 -15.83
CA LEU A 102 1.47 -6.45 -16.96
C LEU A 102 0.59 -6.38 -18.22
N GLY A 103 1.12 -5.83 -19.32
CA GLY A 103 0.38 -5.65 -20.59
C GLY A 103 -0.72 -4.57 -20.50
N ALA A 104 -0.66 -3.63 -19.55
CA ALA A 104 -1.64 -2.54 -19.42
C ALA A 104 -1.78 -1.69 -20.67
N GLU A 105 -0.71 -1.57 -21.45
CA GLU A 105 -0.68 -0.80 -22.70
C GLU A 105 -1.71 -1.30 -23.72
N ALA A 106 -1.93 -2.61 -23.78
CA ALA A 106 -2.94 -3.21 -24.66
C ALA A 106 -4.37 -2.98 -24.19
N ARG A 107 -4.55 -2.57 -22.93
CA ARG A 107 -5.85 -2.31 -22.31
C ARG A 107 -6.15 -0.83 -22.08
N THR A 108 -5.35 0.08 -22.61
CA THR A 108 -5.49 1.53 -22.40
C THR A 108 -6.91 2.04 -22.69
N ALA A 109 -7.56 1.57 -23.76
CA ALA A 109 -8.94 1.95 -24.07
C ALA A 109 -9.93 1.49 -22.97
N TRP A 110 -9.75 0.29 -22.42
CA TRP A 110 -10.56 -0.21 -21.32
C TRP A 110 -10.37 0.62 -20.04
N HIS A 111 -9.13 1.04 -19.79
CA HIS A 111 -8.80 1.88 -18.65
C HIS A 111 -9.46 3.26 -18.71
N HIS A 112 -9.46 3.92 -19.88
CA HIS A 112 -10.16 5.19 -20.06
C HIS A 112 -11.69 5.04 -19.86
N ASP A 113 -12.29 4.00 -20.43
CA ASP A 113 -13.71 3.72 -20.21
C ASP A 113 -14.01 3.45 -18.73
N LEU A 114 -13.16 2.66 -18.08
CA LEU A 114 -13.32 2.33 -16.65
C LEU A 114 -13.25 3.56 -15.75
N VAL A 115 -12.31 4.47 -16.00
CA VAL A 115 -12.21 5.75 -15.26
C VAL A 115 -13.47 6.60 -15.47
N ALA A 116 -13.94 6.74 -16.72
CA ALA A 116 -15.14 7.50 -17.04
C ALA A 116 -16.39 6.89 -16.39
N ARG A 117 -16.52 5.56 -16.44
CA ARG A 117 -17.62 4.82 -15.78
C ARG A 117 -17.57 5.01 -14.27
N TRP A 118 -16.38 4.91 -13.68
CA TRP A 118 -16.24 5.08 -12.22
C TRP A 118 -16.74 6.45 -11.76
N ILE A 119 -16.36 7.52 -12.46
CA ILE A 119 -16.77 8.90 -12.14
C ILE A 119 -18.28 9.06 -12.23
N ARG A 120 -18.90 8.53 -13.31
CA ARG A 120 -20.33 8.61 -13.53
C ARG A 120 -21.14 7.84 -12.49
N ASP A 121 -20.69 6.63 -12.16
CA ASP A 121 -21.46 5.65 -11.40
C ASP A 121 -21.22 5.75 -9.87
N ASN A 122 -20.17 6.45 -9.43
CA ASN A 122 -19.81 6.61 -8.02
C ASN A 122 -19.88 8.08 -7.58
N PRO A 123 -21.08 8.58 -7.22
CA PRO A 123 -21.22 9.96 -6.78
C PRO A 123 -20.40 10.23 -5.52
N PRO A 124 -19.86 11.47 -5.38
CA PRO A 124 -18.95 11.81 -4.29
C PRO A 124 -19.46 11.45 -2.89
N ALA A 125 -18.55 10.91 -2.07
CA ALA A 125 -18.78 10.51 -0.68
C ALA A 125 -19.82 9.39 -0.48
N ARG A 126 -20.12 8.60 -1.49
CA ARG A 126 -21.05 7.46 -1.40
C ARG A 126 -20.37 6.15 -1.80
N GLY A 127 -20.75 5.08 -1.10
CA GLY A 127 -20.31 3.72 -1.38
C GLY A 127 -18.86 3.43 -0.98
N THR A 128 -18.49 2.19 -1.19
CA THR A 128 -17.19 1.61 -0.81
C THR A 128 -16.02 2.34 -1.48
N GLY A 129 -16.19 2.81 -2.72
CA GLY A 129 -15.15 3.51 -3.46
C GLY A 129 -14.74 4.86 -2.88
N TRP A 130 -15.54 5.45 -1.99
CA TRP A 130 -15.23 6.70 -1.30
C TRP A 130 -14.73 6.50 0.13
N GLU A 131 -14.58 5.25 0.57
CA GLU A 131 -13.86 4.97 1.81
C GLU A 131 -12.39 5.38 1.66
N PRO A 132 -11.71 5.80 2.74
CA PRO A 132 -10.38 6.43 2.62
C PRO A 132 -9.32 5.53 1.98
N TYR A 133 -9.25 4.25 2.34
CA TYR A 133 -8.24 3.34 1.79
C TYR A 133 -8.36 3.16 0.27
N PRO A 134 -9.53 2.76 -0.30
CA PRO A 134 -9.70 2.70 -1.74
C PRO A 134 -9.47 4.04 -2.45
N SER A 135 -9.92 5.15 -1.85
CA SER A 135 -9.69 6.49 -2.40
C SER A 135 -8.21 6.81 -2.50
N SER A 136 -7.43 6.44 -1.48
CA SER A 136 -5.99 6.70 -1.44
C SER A 136 -5.25 5.97 -2.55
N LEU A 137 -5.50 4.67 -2.71
CA LEU A 137 -4.87 3.88 -3.76
C LEU A 137 -5.25 4.38 -5.16
N ARG A 138 -6.53 4.70 -5.38
CA ARG A 138 -7.02 5.24 -6.65
C ARG A 138 -6.40 6.60 -6.99
N ILE A 139 -6.31 7.54 -6.04
CA ILE A 139 -5.65 8.83 -6.25
C ILE A 139 -4.23 8.61 -6.75
N VAL A 140 -3.46 7.77 -6.06
CA VAL A 140 -2.07 7.47 -6.43
C VAL A 140 -2.00 6.81 -7.81
N ASN A 141 -2.83 5.79 -8.07
CA ASN A 141 -2.79 5.06 -9.33
C ASN A 141 -3.18 5.91 -10.54
N TRP A 142 -4.19 6.78 -10.42
CA TRP A 142 -4.56 7.68 -11.51
C TRP A 142 -3.46 8.73 -11.76
N ILE A 143 -2.82 9.26 -10.72
CA ILE A 143 -1.71 10.21 -10.86
C ILE A 143 -0.48 9.53 -11.49
N LYS A 144 -0.10 8.32 -11.03
CA LYS A 144 0.98 7.52 -11.63
C LYS A 144 0.71 7.30 -13.13
N TRP A 145 -0.52 6.94 -13.48
CA TRP A 145 -0.93 6.71 -14.86
C TRP A 145 -0.84 7.97 -15.72
N ALA A 146 -1.27 9.12 -15.18
CA ALA A 146 -1.09 10.42 -15.84
C ALA A 146 0.39 10.76 -16.05
N TRP A 147 1.23 10.51 -15.05
CA TRP A 147 2.66 10.77 -15.14
C TRP A 147 3.40 9.81 -16.08
N GLN A 148 2.84 8.66 -16.38
CA GLN A 148 3.31 7.74 -17.43
C GLN A 148 2.90 8.18 -18.85
N GLY A 149 2.22 9.30 -19.00
CA GLY A 149 1.88 9.89 -20.28
C GLY A 149 0.43 9.64 -20.74
N GLN A 150 -0.43 9.08 -19.89
CA GLN A 150 -1.84 8.89 -20.19
C GLN A 150 -2.64 10.14 -19.82
N ALA A 151 -3.25 10.79 -20.82
CA ALA A 151 -4.04 12.00 -20.59
C ALA A 151 -5.31 11.69 -19.80
N LEU A 152 -5.46 12.32 -18.63
CA LEU A 152 -6.71 12.32 -17.88
C LEU A 152 -7.69 13.35 -18.50
N SER A 153 -8.99 12.99 -18.58
CA SER A 153 -10.02 13.95 -18.97
C SER A 153 -10.18 15.05 -17.89
N SER A 154 -10.80 16.16 -18.26
CA SER A 154 -11.13 17.25 -17.31
C SER A 154 -11.97 16.77 -16.14
N GLU A 155 -12.88 15.83 -16.38
CA GLU A 155 -13.73 15.20 -15.36
C GLU A 155 -12.89 14.34 -14.41
N ALA A 156 -11.88 13.61 -14.93
CA ALA A 156 -11.01 12.79 -14.12
C ALA A 156 -10.08 13.67 -13.24
N VAL A 157 -9.55 14.75 -13.77
CA VAL A 157 -8.77 15.74 -13.02
C VAL A 157 -9.63 16.40 -11.93
N HIS A 158 -10.88 16.80 -12.28
CA HIS A 158 -11.81 17.35 -11.29
C HIS A 158 -12.12 16.32 -10.20
N SER A 159 -12.42 15.08 -10.57
CA SER A 159 -12.69 13.99 -9.63
C SER A 159 -11.52 13.75 -8.67
N LEU A 160 -10.26 13.77 -9.16
CA LEU A 160 -9.07 13.64 -8.29
C LEU A 160 -9.01 14.75 -7.23
N ALA A 161 -9.29 16.01 -7.59
CA ALA A 161 -9.32 17.10 -6.62
C ALA A 161 -10.42 16.91 -5.56
N VAL A 162 -11.62 16.46 -5.97
CA VAL A 162 -12.73 16.15 -5.06
C VAL A 162 -12.35 15.01 -4.12
N GLN A 163 -11.69 13.96 -4.63
CA GLN A 163 -11.21 12.82 -3.83
C GLN A 163 -10.17 13.25 -2.81
N ALA A 164 -9.18 14.08 -3.19
CA ALA A 164 -8.16 14.60 -2.28
C ALA A 164 -8.77 15.46 -1.15
N ARG A 165 -9.72 16.35 -1.48
CA ARG A 165 -10.48 17.15 -0.51
C ARG A 165 -11.25 16.28 0.47
N TRP A 166 -11.92 15.23 -0.04
CA TRP A 166 -12.66 14.27 0.77
C TRP A 166 -11.73 13.49 1.70
N LEU A 167 -10.65 12.92 1.16
CA LEU A 167 -9.65 12.17 1.93
C LEU A 167 -9.06 13.00 3.06
N THR A 168 -8.75 14.28 2.80
CA THR A 168 -8.21 15.19 3.82
C THR A 168 -9.09 15.30 5.06
N GLN A 169 -10.40 15.12 4.93
CA GLN A 169 -11.39 15.18 6.02
C GLN A 169 -11.67 13.81 6.65
N ARG A 170 -11.18 12.71 6.02
CA ARG A 170 -11.53 11.33 6.39
C ARG A 170 -10.32 10.44 6.66
N LEU A 171 -9.17 11.02 7.04
CA LEU A 171 -7.96 10.27 7.37
C LEU A 171 -8.22 9.21 8.45
N GLU A 172 -7.60 8.04 8.31
CA GLU A 172 -7.88 6.86 9.13
C GLU A 172 -7.05 6.82 10.43
N TRP A 173 -7.06 7.92 11.19
CA TRP A 173 -6.41 8.02 12.50
C TRP A 173 -6.87 6.97 13.51
N HIS A 174 -8.02 6.38 13.28
CA HIS A 174 -8.58 5.33 14.13
C HIS A 174 -8.05 3.93 13.81
N LEU A 175 -7.44 3.76 12.65
CA LEU A 175 -6.78 2.53 12.23
C LEU A 175 -5.26 2.65 12.42
N LEU A 176 -4.64 3.74 12.00
CA LEU A 176 -3.18 3.92 11.92
C LEU A 176 -2.54 2.95 10.89
N GLY A 177 -1.28 2.57 11.14
CA GLY A 177 -0.57 1.59 10.32
C GLY A 177 -0.58 1.92 8.83
N ASN A 178 -0.66 0.88 8.01
CA ASN A 178 -0.69 0.99 6.55
C ASN A 178 -1.83 1.87 6.02
N HIS A 179 -3.00 1.92 6.70
CA HIS A 179 -4.12 2.77 6.30
C HIS A 179 -3.76 4.26 6.34
N LEU A 180 -3.23 4.72 7.48
CA LEU A 180 -2.84 6.13 7.60
C LEU A 180 -1.65 6.47 6.70
N PHE A 181 -0.75 5.50 6.49
CA PHE A 181 0.40 5.64 5.60
C PHE A 181 -0.05 5.92 4.15
N VAL A 182 -0.92 5.08 3.58
CA VAL A 182 -1.41 5.26 2.20
C VAL A 182 -2.29 6.50 2.05
N ASN A 183 -3.07 6.88 3.09
CA ASN A 183 -3.78 8.15 3.09
C ASN A 183 -2.81 9.33 2.93
N ALA A 184 -1.71 9.31 3.68
CA ALA A 184 -0.68 10.36 3.64
C ALA A 184 0.07 10.37 2.30
N LYS A 185 0.44 9.20 1.76
CA LYS A 185 1.02 9.05 0.42
C LYS A 185 0.11 9.69 -0.64
N ALA A 186 -1.19 9.40 -0.61
CA ALA A 186 -2.15 9.95 -1.57
C ALA A 186 -2.22 11.48 -1.50
N LEU A 187 -2.17 12.07 -0.31
CA LEU A 187 -2.13 13.54 -0.15
C LEU A 187 -0.82 14.15 -0.68
N VAL A 188 0.33 13.49 -0.48
CA VAL A 188 1.60 13.93 -1.08
C VAL A 188 1.54 13.88 -2.60
N PHE A 189 1.01 12.79 -3.17
CA PHE A 189 0.82 12.66 -4.62
C PHE A 189 -0.11 13.74 -5.17
N ALA A 190 -1.26 13.97 -4.54
CA ALA A 190 -2.18 15.04 -4.95
C ALA A 190 -1.52 16.42 -4.86
N GLY A 191 -0.78 16.72 -3.79
CA GLY A 191 -0.06 17.97 -3.62
C GLY A 191 1.07 18.21 -4.61
N LEU A 192 1.69 17.13 -5.13
CA LEU A 192 2.70 17.20 -6.19
C LEU A 192 2.09 17.24 -7.59
N PHE A 193 0.89 16.71 -7.78
CA PHE A 193 0.17 16.68 -9.05
C PHE A 193 -0.53 17.98 -9.38
N PHE A 194 -1.13 18.62 -8.36
CA PHE A 194 -1.77 19.93 -8.49
C PHE A 194 -0.85 21.06 -8.05
N GLU A 195 -1.22 22.29 -8.36
CA GLU A 195 -0.48 23.50 -8.01
C GLU A 195 -1.35 24.49 -7.23
N GLY A 196 -0.71 25.30 -6.39
CA GLY A 196 -1.33 26.36 -5.61
C GLY A 196 -1.59 26.00 -4.14
N PRO A 197 -2.13 26.95 -3.35
CA PRO A 197 -2.18 26.85 -1.87
C PRO A 197 -2.93 25.63 -1.35
N GLU A 198 -3.94 25.16 -2.08
CA GLU A 198 -4.71 23.97 -1.69
C GLU A 198 -3.88 22.69 -1.87
N ALA A 199 -3.15 22.58 -2.97
CA ALA A 199 -2.24 21.47 -3.25
C ALA A 199 -1.08 21.45 -2.25
N ASP A 200 -0.52 22.62 -1.93
CA ASP A 200 0.53 22.75 -0.92
C ASP A 200 0.05 22.29 0.46
N ALA A 201 -1.19 22.61 0.84
CA ALA A 201 -1.78 22.15 2.10
C ALA A 201 -1.97 20.61 2.14
N TRP A 202 -2.32 19.97 1.01
CA TRP A 202 -2.38 18.49 0.92
C TRP A 202 -0.99 17.88 1.08
N PHE A 203 0.00 18.44 0.37
CA PHE A 203 1.39 17.99 0.45
C PHE A 203 1.92 18.09 1.88
N GLU A 204 1.78 19.26 2.52
CA GLU A 204 2.26 19.48 3.88
C GLU A 204 1.60 18.53 4.89
N LYS A 205 0.27 18.34 4.79
CA LYS A 205 -0.45 17.40 5.66
C LYS A 205 0.03 15.97 5.46
N GLY A 206 0.15 15.50 4.23
CA GLY A 206 0.63 14.16 3.91
C GLY A 206 2.06 13.94 4.41
N LEU A 207 2.97 14.87 4.10
CA LEU A 207 4.37 14.78 4.51
C LEU A 207 4.53 14.85 6.04
N HIS A 208 3.73 15.67 6.74
CA HIS A 208 3.74 15.70 8.21
C HIS A 208 3.39 14.34 8.82
N ILE A 209 2.41 13.64 8.24
CA ILE A 209 2.04 12.30 8.69
C ILE A 209 3.17 11.30 8.37
N LEU A 210 3.70 11.31 7.15
CA LEU A 210 4.79 10.38 6.77
C LEU A 210 6.04 10.56 7.61
N ARG A 211 6.40 11.78 7.99
CA ARG A 211 7.54 12.05 8.89
C ARG A 211 7.42 11.36 10.24
N ARG A 212 6.22 11.06 10.66
CA ARG A 212 5.96 10.33 11.90
C ARG A 212 5.78 8.83 11.66
N GLU A 213 5.03 8.45 10.64
CA GLU A 213 4.66 7.05 10.39
C GLU A 213 5.83 6.24 9.81
N VAL A 214 6.67 6.83 8.94
CA VAL A 214 7.81 6.12 8.35
C VAL A 214 8.79 5.59 9.39
N PRO A 215 9.31 6.40 10.33
CA PRO A 215 10.24 5.90 11.35
C PRO A 215 9.58 4.96 12.38
N GLU A 216 8.25 5.00 12.53
CA GLU A 216 7.52 4.08 13.40
C GLU A 216 7.28 2.73 12.72
N GLN A 217 6.91 2.74 11.42
CA GLN A 217 6.50 1.53 10.72
C GLN A 217 7.66 0.77 10.10
N ILE A 218 8.80 1.40 9.86
CA ILE A 218 9.99 0.75 9.31
C ILE A 218 11.02 0.60 10.41
N LEU A 219 11.25 -0.65 10.80
CA LEU A 219 12.14 -1.04 11.89
C LEU A 219 13.62 -0.83 11.51
N LYS A 220 14.51 -0.95 12.50
CA LYS A 220 15.96 -0.70 12.31
C LYS A 220 16.63 -1.63 11.31
N ASP A 221 16.13 -2.86 11.16
CA ASP A 221 16.62 -3.84 10.19
C ASP A 221 15.97 -3.70 8.80
N GLY A 222 15.09 -2.71 8.62
CA GLY A 222 14.35 -2.47 7.40
C GLY A 222 12.98 -3.15 7.36
N GLY A 223 12.68 -4.08 8.25
CA GLY A 223 11.38 -4.77 8.31
C GLY A 223 10.22 -3.81 8.57
N GLN A 224 9.08 -4.04 7.94
CA GLN A 224 7.85 -3.34 8.27
C GLN A 224 7.29 -3.91 9.59
N PHE A 225 6.82 -3.05 10.50
CA PHE A 225 6.54 -3.35 11.90
C PHE A 225 5.42 -4.37 12.15
N GLU A 226 4.52 -4.60 11.18
CA GLU A 226 3.48 -5.63 11.25
C GLU A 226 4.01 -7.03 10.88
N ARG A 227 5.27 -7.12 10.42
CA ARG A 227 6.02 -8.36 10.19
C ARG A 227 5.41 -9.30 9.16
N SER A 228 4.63 -8.78 8.24
CA SER A 228 4.16 -9.50 7.08
C SER A 228 5.05 -9.19 5.87
N PRO A 229 5.65 -10.19 5.20
CA PRO A 229 6.43 -9.94 3.99
C PRO A 229 5.62 -9.30 2.86
N MET A 230 4.33 -9.56 2.78
CA MET A 230 3.43 -8.93 1.82
C MET A 230 3.23 -7.44 2.13
N TYR A 231 2.91 -7.07 3.38
CA TYR A 231 2.76 -5.66 3.78
C TYR A 231 4.08 -4.92 3.74
N HIS A 232 5.18 -5.60 3.99
CA HIS A 232 6.52 -5.04 3.79
C HIS A 232 6.77 -4.68 2.32
N ALA A 233 6.44 -5.57 1.38
CA ALA A 233 6.57 -5.31 -0.06
C ALA A 233 5.70 -4.12 -0.52
N LEU A 234 4.46 -3.99 0.00
CA LEU A 234 3.60 -2.83 -0.24
C LEU A 234 4.22 -1.54 0.32
N ALA A 235 4.76 -1.56 1.54
CA ALA A 235 5.40 -0.39 2.14
C ALA A 235 6.69 0.02 1.40
N LEU A 236 7.45 -0.95 0.87
CA LEU A 236 8.61 -0.68 0.02
C LEU A 236 8.19 -0.01 -1.29
N GLU A 237 7.15 -0.52 -1.97
CA GLU A 237 6.58 0.15 -3.14
C GLU A 237 6.15 1.59 -2.82
N ASP A 238 5.51 1.80 -1.67
CA ASP A 238 5.08 3.13 -1.26
C ASP A 238 6.24 4.11 -1.11
N LEU A 239 7.35 3.68 -0.51
CA LEU A 239 8.55 4.53 -0.37
C LEU A 239 9.27 4.74 -1.70
N LEU A 240 9.34 3.74 -2.57
CA LEU A 240 9.88 3.88 -3.94
C LEU A 240 9.04 4.87 -4.76
N ASP A 241 7.72 4.80 -4.68
CA ASP A 241 6.81 5.72 -5.34
C ASP A 241 7.00 7.17 -4.84
N LEU A 242 7.12 7.37 -3.52
CA LEU A 242 7.39 8.66 -2.91
C LEU A 242 8.76 9.22 -3.33
N TRP A 243 9.78 8.36 -3.37
CA TRP A 243 11.11 8.70 -3.88
C TRP A 243 11.06 9.17 -5.33
N ASN A 244 10.37 8.42 -6.19
CA ASN A 244 10.17 8.75 -7.59
C ASN A 244 9.43 10.09 -7.76
N ALA A 245 8.31 10.28 -7.05
CA ALA A 245 7.51 11.50 -7.09
C ALA A 245 8.31 12.74 -6.67
N SER A 246 9.15 12.62 -5.63
CA SER A 246 10.00 13.70 -5.16
C SER A 246 11.04 14.15 -6.19
N ARG A 247 11.53 13.22 -7.02
CA ARG A 247 12.48 13.53 -8.10
C ARG A 247 11.77 14.08 -9.34
N ALA A 248 10.58 13.59 -9.63
CA ALA A 248 9.78 14.06 -10.76
C ALA A 248 9.26 15.50 -10.57
N CYS A 249 9.14 15.97 -9.32
CA CYS A 249 8.65 17.30 -8.95
C CYS A 249 9.63 18.03 -8.02
N ALA A 250 10.94 17.97 -8.32
CA ALA A 250 11.98 18.46 -7.41
C ALA A 250 11.89 19.97 -7.11
N LYS A 251 11.51 20.79 -8.09
CA LYS A 251 11.35 22.23 -7.90
C LYS A 251 10.16 22.62 -7.01
N ALA A 252 9.19 21.72 -6.85
CA ALA A 252 8.06 21.95 -5.96
C ALA A 252 8.43 21.78 -4.48
N LEU A 253 9.58 21.15 -4.19
CA LEU A 253 9.99 20.83 -2.83
C LEU A 253 10.78 21.97 -2.19
N ARG A 254 10.43 22.33 -0.97
CA ARG A 254 11.30 23.18 -0.13
C ARG A 254 12.59 22.41 0.22
N PRO A 255 13.70 23.06 0.49
CA PRO A 255 14.98 22.38 0.82
C PRO A 255 14.85 21.33 1.94
N ALA A 256 14.09 21.63 3.00
CA ALA A 256 13.87 20.69 4.12
C ALA A 256 13.02 19.47 3.73
N ASP A 257 12.09 19.62 2.77
CA ASP A 257 11.26 18.53 2.27
C ASP A 257 12.09 17.63 1.34
N ALA A 258 12.88 18.24 0.44
CA ALA A 258 13.81 17.52 -0.42
C ALA A 258 14.84 16.73 0.39
N GLU A 259 15.35 17.29 1.50
CA GLU A 259 16.27 16.60 2.41
C GLU A 259 15.61 15.40 3.07
N TRP A 260 14.33 15.55 3.52
CA TRP A 260 13.62 14.43 4.10
C TRP A 260 13.46 13.27 3.11
N PHE A 261 13.15 13.53 1.83
CA PHE A 261 13.08 12.47 0.82
C PHE A 261 14.45 11.83 0.60
N ARG A 262 15.53 12.63 0.50
CA ARG A 262 16.90 12.09 0.37
C ARG A 262 17.30 11.20 1.55
N SER A 263 16.90 11.56 2.77
CA SER A 263 17.19 10.75 3.96
C SER A 263 16.49 9.38 3.98
N GLN A 264 15.53 9.13 3.08
CA GLN A 264 14.91 7.81 2.98
C GLN A 264 15.75 6.80 2.18
N HIS A 265 16.82 7.22 1.52
CA HIS A 265 17.67 6.34 0.71
C HIS A 265 18.11 5.09 1.47
N ASP A 266 18.76 5.26 2.62
CA ASP A 266 19.30 4.14 3.42
C ASP A 266 18.20 3.26 4.00
N ARG A 267 17.02 3.84 4.27
CA ARG A 267 15.85 3.08 4.71
C ARG A 267 15.32 2.19 3.59
N ILE A 268 15.18 2.72 2.38
CA ILE A 268 14.79 1.94 1.19
C ILE A 268 15.81 0.80 0.95
N GLU A 269 17.11 1.08 1.05
CA GLU A 269 18.15 0.07 0.94
C GLU A 269 18.02 -1.04 2.00
N SER A 270 17.71 -0.68 3.24
CA SER A 270 17.49 -1.65 4.32
C SER A 270 16.23 -2.49 4.08
N MET A 271 15.16 -1.87 3.58
CA MET A 271 13.92 -2.58 3.23
C MET A 271 14.13 -3.56 2.07
N ARG A 272 14.88 -3.18 1.05
CA ARG A 272 15.21 -4.07 -0.07
C ARG A 272 15.99 -5.29 0.42
N ARG A 273 17.01 -5.10 1.27
CA ARG A 273 17.76 -6.21 1.89
C ARG A 273 16.89 -7.09 2.75
N TRP A 274 15.98 -6.50 3.53
CA TRP A 274 15.03 -7.28 4.31
C TRP A 274 14.12 -8.13 3.42
N LEU A 275 13.59 -7.58 2.33
CA LEU A 275 12.75 -8.31 1.39
C LEU A 275 13.52 -9.43 0.70
N SER A 276 14.78 -9.20 0.30
CA SER A 276 15.68 -10.23 -0.24
C SER A 276 15.82 -11.39 0.75
N ALA A 277 16.12 -11.09 2.03
CA ALA A 277 16.26 -12.11 3.07
C ALA A 277 14.97 -12.91 3.31
N MET A 278 13.80 -12.31 3.07
CA MET A 278 12.48 -12.95 3.23
C MET A 278 11.91 -13.50 1.92
N THR A 279 12.74 -13.63 0.89
CA THR A 279 12.37 -14.20 -0.41
C THR A 279 12.96 -15.62 -0.55
N HIS A 280 12.11 -16.55 -0.95
CA HIS A 280 12.51 -17.93 -1.23
C HIS A 280 13.25 -18.04 -2.58
N PRO A 281 14.01 -19.13 -2.81
CA PRO A 281 14.69 -19.35 -4.09
C PRO A 281 13.77 -19.43 -5.32
N ASP A 282 12.45 -19.61 -5.15
CA ASP A 282 11.46 -19.54 -6.22
C ASP A 282 11.08 -18.09 -6.62
N GLY A 283 11.64 -17.09 -5.94
CA GLY A 283 11.41 -15.68 -6.20
C GLY A 283 10.18 -15.08 -5.50
N GLU A 284 9.45 -15.85 -4.70
CA GLU A 284 8.27 -15.38 -3.99
C GLU A 284 8.55 -15.22 -2.48
N ILE A 285 7.79 -14.34 -1.85
CA ILE A 285 7.92 -14.02 -0.41
C ILE A 285 7.62 -15.21 0.49
N ALA A 286 8.20 -15.23 1.70
CA ALA A 286 7.74 -16.07 2.80
C ALA A 286 6.32 -15.69 3.24
N LEU A 287 5.56 -16.65 3.76
CA LEU A 287 4.12 -16.51 4.05
C LEU A 287 3.82 -16.30 5.54
N PHE A 288 4.72 -15.64 6.26
CA PHE A 288 4.49 -15.33 7.68
C PHE A 288 3.45 -14.23 7.86
N ASN A 289 2.66 -14.35 8.89
CA ASN A 289 1.58 -13.44 9.26
C ASN A 289 0.56 -13.29 8.10
N ASP A 290 -0.08 -12.13 7.99
CA ASP A 290 -1.02 -11.86 6.92
C ASP A 290 -0.28 -11.63 5.59
N ALA A 291 0.10 -12.72 4.95
CA ALA A 291 0.81 -12.71 3.68
C ALA A 291 0.14 -13.60 2.64
N ALA A 292 0.05 -13.12 1.41
CA ALA A 292 -0.43 -13.86 0.25
C ALA A 292 0.38 -13.48 -0.99
N ILE A 293 0.69 -14.46 -1.84
CA ILE A 293 1.42 -14.26 -3.09
C ILE A 293 0.52 -13.56 -4.10
N GLY A 294 1.06 -12.54 -4.79
CA GLY A 294 0.39 -11.86 -5.91
C GLY A 294 -0.50 -10.68 -5.50
N ILE A 295 -0.53 -10.31 -4.22
CA ILE A 295 -1.19 -9.08 -3.74
C ILE A 295 -0.25 -7.87 -3.87
N ALA A 296 0.96 -7.97 -3.34
CA ALA A 296 2.02 -6.98 -3.60
C ALA A 296 2.73 -7.27 -4.93
N PRO A 297 3.45 -6.29 -5.51
CA PRO A 297 4.42 -6.58 -6.56
C PRO A 297 5.43 -7.63 -6.10
N SER A 298 5.90 -8.47 -7.02
CA SER A 298 6.92 -9.47 -6.68
C SER A 298 8.23 -8.80 -6.23
N PRO A 299 9.06 -9.49 -5.43
CA PRO A 299 10.37 -8.98 -5.05
C PRO A 299 11.21 -8.54 -6.26
N ALA A 300 11.19 -9.32 -7.35
CA ALA A 300 11.89 -8.97 -8.60
C ALA A 300 11.35 -7.67 -9.23
N ALA A 301 10.03 -7.47 -9.26
CA ALA A 301 9.44 -6.26 -9.82
C ALA A 301 9.79 -5.00 -9.00
N LEU A 302 9.90 -5.13 -7.68
CA LEU A 302 10.32 -4.05 -6.79
C LEU A 302 11.82 -3.74 -6.96
N GLU A 303 12.64 -4.76 -7.13
CA GLU A 303 14.07 -4.61 -7.38
C GLU A 303 14.33 -3.95 -8.73
N ASP A 304 13.63 -4.36 -9.80
CA ASP A 304 13.66 -3.71 -11.10
C ASP A 304 13.23 -2.24 -11.02
N TYR A 305 12.22 -1.95 -10.22
CA TYR A 305 11.77 -0.57 -10.01
C TYR A 305 12.84 0.25 -9.27
N ALA A 306 13.43 -0.28 -8.21
CA ALA A 306 14.54 0.37 -7.50
C ALA A 306 15.71 0.64 -8.43
N GLY A 307 16.07 -0.31 -9.30
CA GLY A 307 17.09 -0.15 -10.33
C GLY A 307 16.81 1.01 -11.29
N ARG A 308 15.56 1.16 -11.77
CA ARG A 308 15.15 2.32 -12.59
C ARG A 308 15.29 3.65 -11.85
N LEU A 309 15.15 3.64 -10.54
CA LEU A 309 15.32 4.81 -9.66
C LEU A 309 16.79 5.10 -9.32
N GLY A 310 17.72 4.26 -9.78
CA GLY A 310 19.16 4.45 -9.60
C GLY A 310 19.76 3.80 -8.35
N PHE A 311 19.02 2.92 -7.69
CA PHE A 311 19.56 2.09 -6.61
C PHE A 311 20.45 0.99 -7.21
N ALA A 312 21.58 0.71 -6.57
CA ALA A 312 22.47 -0.35 -7.02
C ALA A 312 21.83 -1.73 -6.82
N PRO A 313 22.09 -2.72 -7.71
CA PRO A 313 21.63 -4.08 -7.52
C PRO A 313 22.08 -4.65 -6.18
N LEU A 314 21.22 -5.38 -5.49
CA LEU A 314 21.60 -6.10 -4.27
C LEU A 314 22.51 -7.28 -4.62
N ALA A 315 23.49 -7.54 -3.74
CA ALA A 315 24.25 -8.77 -3.82
C ALA A 315 23.33 -9.97 -3.52
N PRO A 316 23.51 -11.11 -4.20
CA PRO A 316 22.79 -12.33 -3.86
C PRO A 316 23.01 -12.74 -2.40
N GLU A 317 21.99 -13.35 -1.81
CA GLU A 317 22.10 -13.93 -0.46
C GLU A 317 23.19 -15.00 -0.43
N ALA A 318 24.11 -14.90 0.51
CA ALA A 318 25.20 -15.84 0.67
C ALA A 318 24.86 -16.95 1.68
N ASP A 319 25.60 -18.07 1.63
CA ASP A 319 25.54 -19.07 2.68
C ASP A 319 25.89 -18.45 4.03
N GLY A 320 25.14 -18.79 5.05
CA GLY A 320 25.31 -18.26 6.39
C GLY A 320 24.02 -18.08 7.18
N PHE A 321 24.11 -17.21 8.16
CA PHE A 321 23.05 -16.90 9.10
C PHE A 321 22.81 -15.37 9.08
N THR A 322 21.60 -14.97 8.77
CA THR A 322 21.15 -13.58 8.82
C THR A 322 20.09 -13.44 9.88
N HIS A 323 20.35 -12.61 10.88
CA HIS A 323 19.38 -12.29 11.93
C HIS A 323 18.82 -10.87 11.72
N LEU A 324 17.55 -10.79 11.39
CA LEU A 324 16.77 -9.56 11.27
C LEU A 324 16.19 -9.24 12.67
N GLU A 325 17.05 -8.69 13.55
CA GLU A 325 16.83 -8.61 14.98
C GLU A 325 15.60 -7.79 15.37
N ALA A 326 15.38 -6.65 14.71
CA ALA A 326 14.28 -5.74 15.06
C ALA A 326 12.90 -6.31 14.64
N SER A 327 12.83 -7.01 13.54
CA SER A 327 11.60 -7.67 13.08
C SER A 327 11.45 -9.10 13.62
N GLY A 328 12.55 -9.72 14.07
CA GLY A 328 12.55 -11.03 14.70
C GLY A 328 12.50 -12.19 13.70
N PHE A 329 13.15 -12.04 12.53
CA PHE A 329 13.28 -13.13 11.57
C PHE A 329 14.72 -13.60 11.45
N ILE A 330 14.88 -14.88 11.15
CA ILE A 330 16.17 -15.50 10.88
C ILE A 330 16.11 -16.18 9.51
N ARG A 331 17.13 -15.90 8.67
CA ARG A 331 17.41 -16.69 7.46
C ARG A 331 18.65 -17.51 7.68
N VAL A 332 18.58 -18.79 7.35
CA VAL A 332 19.73 -19.73 7.28
C VAL A 332 19.84 -20.22 5.84
N GLN A 333 21.00 -20.08 5.24
CA GLN A 333 21.26 -20.62 3.92
C GLN A 333 22.52 -21.50 3.96
N GLN A 334 22.43 -22.69 3.39
CA GLN A 334 23.57 -23.61 3.26
C GLN A 334 23.43 -24.42 1.97
N GLY A 335 24.21 -24.04 0.97
CA GLY A 335 24.11 -24.61 -0.36
C GLY A 335 22.68 -24.53 -0.91
N PRO A 336 22.03 -25.69 -1.23
CA PRO A 336 20.68 -25.69 -1.78
C PRO A 336 19.55 -25.50 -0.75
N MET A 337 19.89 -25.39 0.54
CA MET A 337 18.93 -25.25 1.63
C MET A 337 18.76 -23.78 2.00
N VAL A 338 17.52 -23.33 2.10
CA VAL A 338 17.13 -22.03 2.66
C VAL A 338 16.02 -22.24 3.67
N ALA A 339 16.26 -21.84 4.92
CA ALA A 339 15.25 -21.83 5.97
C ALA A 339 15.01 -20.40 6.45
N MET A 340 13.76 -20.06 6.71
CA MET A 340 13.33 -18.78 7.30
C MET A 340 12.52 -19.10 8.55
N LEU A 341 12.81 -18.42 9.66
CA LEU A 341 12.21 -18.68 10.96
C LEU A 341 11.62 -17.38 11.51
N ASP A 342 10.42 -17.46 12.05
CA ASP A 342 9.83 -16.38 12.87
C ASP A 342 10.19 -16.63 14.34
N VAL A 343 11.04 -15.76 14.89
CA VAL A 343 11.45 -15.78 16.31
C VAL A 343 11.08 -14.45 16.99
N GLY A 344 10.28 -13.65 16.34
CA GLY A 344 9.88 -12.31 16.78
C GLY A 344 8.64 -12.31 17.66
N PRO A 345 8.32 -11.17 18.27
CA PRO A 345 7.03 -10.92 18.89
C PRO A 345 5.95 -10.77 17.81
N ILE A 346 4.68 -10.94 18.22
CA ILE A 346 3.51 -11.02 17.34
C ILE A 346 3.33 -9.78 16.43
N GLY A 347 3.75 -8.59 16.86
CA GLY A 347 3.61 -7.34 16.10
C GLY A 347 3.40 -6.15 17.03
N PRO A 348 2.97 -4.99 16.52
CA PRO A 348 2.71 -3.83 17.36
C PRO A 348 1.47 -4.03 18.22
N ASP A 349 1.59 -3.87 19.54
CA ASP A 349 0.52 -4.13 20.52
C ASP A 349 -0.80 -3.41 20.21
N TYR A 350 -0.72 -2.21 19.65
CA TYR A 350 -1.90 -1.39 19.34
C TYR A 350 -2.52 -1.69 17.98
N LEU A 351 -1.90 -2.56 17.17
CA LEU A 351 -2.34 -2.88 15.81
C LEU A 351 -2.05 -4.35 15.45
N PRO A 352 -2.69 -5.32 16.12
CA PRO A 352 -2.47 -6.75 15.87
C PRO A 352 -3.30 -7.28 14.67
N GLY A 353 -3.78 -6.40 13.79
CA GLY A 353 -4.75 -6.78 12.74
C GLY A 353 -4.20 -7.75 11.70
N HIS A 354 -2.89 -7.78 11.50
CA HIS A 354 -2.20 -8.65 10.53
C HIS A 354 -1.38 -9.77 11.19
N ALA A 355 -1.51 -9.95 12.51
CA ALA A 355 -0.76 -10.94 13.25
C ALA A 355 -1.43 -12.32 13.19
N HIS A 356 -0.61 -13.34 12.97
CA HIS A 356 -0.97 -14.75 13.06
C HIS A 356 -0.25 -15.44 14.22
N ALA A 357 -0.56 -16.69 14.48
CA ALA A 357 0.11 -17.50 15.51
C ALA A 357 1.39 -18.17 14.95
N ASP A 358 2.26 -17.39 14.32
CA ASP A 358 3.40 -17.88 13.54
C ASP A 358 4.71 -17.92 14.33
N THR A 359 4.77 -17.27 15.50
CA THR A 359 5.98 -17.28 16.32
C THR A 359 6.47 -18.69 16.59
N LEU A 360 7.77 -18.94 16.34
CA LEU A 360 8.47 -20.22 16.38
C LEU A 360 8.10 -21.19 15.22
N SER A 361 7.41 -20.71 14.19
CA SER A 361 7.27 -21.45 12.94
C SER A 361 8.45 -21.19 12.00
N PHE A 362 8.59 -22.03 10.96
CA PHE A 362 9.60 -21.84 9.94
C PHE A 362 9.15 -22.35 8.57
N GLU A 363 9.73 -21.78 7.54
CA GLU A 363 9.62 -22.25 6.16
C GLU A 363 10.95 -22.83 5.69
N LEU A 364 10.91 -23.81 4.80
CA LEU A 364 12.09 -24.47 4.26
C LEU A 364 11.98 -24.66 2.76
N SER A 365 13.03 -24.26 2.05
CA SER A 365 13.24 -24.61 0.65
C SER A 365 14.48 -25.48 0.48
N LEU A 366 14.39 -26.49 -0.38
CA LEU A 366 15.50 -27.37 -0.79
C LEU A 366 15.57 -27.42 -2.32
N HIS A 367 16.77 -27.24 -2.88
CA HIS A 367 16.99 -27.27 -4.34
C HIS A 367 16.02 -26.37 -5.12
N GLY A 368 15.76 -25.16 -4.62
CA GLY A 368 14.89 -24.18 -5.25
C GLY A 368 13.38 -24.42 -5.08
N ARG A 369 12.96 -25.43 -4.32
CA ARG A 369 11.55 -25.77 -4.11
C ARG A 369 11.18 -25.67 -2.65
N ARG A 370 10.00 -25.10 -2.36
CA ARG A 370 9.44 -25.08 -1.00
C ARG A 370 9.07 -26.47 -0.56
N VAL A 371 9.50 -26.86 0.64
CA VAL A 371 9.26 -28.17 1.26
C VAL A 371 8.35 -28.04 2.47
N LEU A 372 8.62 -27.03 3.31
CA LEU A 372 7.75 -26.62 4.41
C LEU A 372 7.37 -25.17 4.18
N VAL A 373 6.08 -24.86 4.31
CA VAL A 373 5.53 -23.55 4.08
C VAL A 373 4.57 -23.17 5.21
N ASN A 374 4.51 -21.90 5.55
CA ASN A 374 3.41 -21.34 6.31
C ASN A 374 2.17 -21.23 5.40
N SER A 375 0.98 -21.29 5.97
CA SER A 375 -0.27 -21.21 5.21
C SER A 375 -0.59 -19.80 4.70
N GLY A 376 0.02 -18.76 5.27
CA GLY A 376 -0.32 -17.38 4.96
C GLY A 376 -1.80 -17.07 5.19
N THR A 377 -2.37 -16.16 4.38
CA THR A 377 -3.79 -15.80 4.46
C THR A 377 -4.54 -16.29 3.22
N SER A 378 -5.57 -17.10 3.42
CA SER A 378 -6.41 -17.63 2.34
C SER A 378 -7.75 -16.90 2.21
N VAL A 379 -8.30 -16.39 3.32
CA VAL A 379 -9.58 -15.67 3.37
C VAL A 379 -9.56 -14.56 4.41
N TYR A 380 -10.28 -13.47 4.12
CA TYR A 380 -10.58 -12.42 5.10
C TYR A 380 -12.07 -12.50 5.44
N GLY A 381 -12.38 -12.87 6.65
CA GLY A 381 -13.75 -12.94 7.10
C GLY A 381 -13.96 -13.89 8.27
N ILE A 382 -15.22 -14.07 8.65
CA ILE A 382 -15.63 -15.08 9.62
C ILE A 382 -15.76 -16.38 8.82
N GLY A 383 -14.73 -17.21 8.88
CA GLY A 383 -14.77 -18.58 8.36
C GLY A 383 -15.60 -19.49 9.24
#